data_67f823793ba0d818a6b073534a75df84
#
_entry.id   67f823793ba0d818a6b073534a75df84
#
_cell.length_a   1.000
_cell.length_b   1.000
_cell.length_c   1.000
_cell.angle_alpha   90.00
_cell.angle_beta   90.00
_cell.angle_gamma   90.00
#
_symmetry.space_group_name_H-M   'P 1'
#
loop_
_entity.id
_entity.type
_entity.pdbx_description
1 polymer ?
#
loop_
_entity_poly.entity_id
_entity_poly.type
_entity_poly.pdbx_seq_one_letter_code
_entity_poly.pdbx_strand_id
1 'polypeptide(L)'
;NIQCSVGNVALTMFQLKSATRIGSLSFWHEQGRSVRDEEMKNGAKVFVPPRNKKYRGYIVGDYYDISQTTGKPLREAPRLSENGKKMEEALKRLFYYVPVPLVEDGEMSAPAYYDAERLELAVNPTYSDGEIFAALATEIAYARFHDKGRNQYFDRDACALDAESVGYLLCRRFGVECPEPKTQGVGQHYEDFEPGDRIDALDELRKTARDIG
;
A
#
# COMPACT_ATOMS: atom_id res chain seq x y z
N ASN A 1 1.50 -4.68 9.24
CA ASN A 1 2.97 -4.57 9.17
C ASN A 1 3.49 -5.57 8.14
N ILE A 2 3.44 -5.21 6.85
CA ILE A 2 3.98 -6.07 5.81
C ILE A 2 5.50 -5.83 5.76
N GLN A 3 6.24 -6.58 6.55
CA GLN A 3 7.71 -6.65 6.47
C GLN A 3 8.17 -7.60 5.35
N CYS A 4 7.28 -7.91 4.42
CA CYS A 4 7.57 -8.83 3.33
C CYS A 4 7.90 -8.01 2.08
N SER A 5 9.02 -8.32 1.40
CA SER A 5 9.32 -7.71 0.09
C SER A 5 8.30 -8.17 -0.95
N VAL A 6 8.13 -7.41 -2.01
CA VAL A 6 7.27 -7.80 -3.14
C VAL A 6 7.66 -9.17 -3.69
N GLY A 7 8.96 -9.45 -3.82
CA GLY A 7 9.44 -10.76 -4.24
C GLY A 7 8.97 -11.90 -3.33
N ASN A 8 8.99 -11.71 -2.00
CA ASN A 8 8.47 -12.70 -1.07
C ASN A 8 6.94 -12.84 -1.13
N VAL A 9 6.21 -11.76 -1.39
CA VAL A 9 4.76 -11.83 -1.63
C VAL A 9 4.48 -12.67 -2.87
N ALA A 10 5.16 -12.40 -3.97
CA ALA A 10 5.02 -13.16 -5.21
C ALA A 10 5.36 -14.66 -5.01
N LEU A 11 6.47 -14.97 -4.32
CA LEU A 11 6.85 -16.34 -3.97
C LEU A 11 5.78 -17.03 -3.13
N THR A 12 5.17 -16.31 -2.17
CA THR A 12 4.11 -16.86 -1.34
C THR A 12 2.86 -17.14 -2.15
N MET A 13 2.41 -16.19 -2.97
CA MET A 13 1.21 -16.36 -3.80
C MET A 13 1.37 -17.47 -4.83
N PHE A 14 2.58 -17.70 -5.33
CA PHE A 14 2.86 -18.83 -6.22
C PHE A 14 2.69 -20.18 -5.51
N GLN A 15 3.13 -20.28 -4.25
CA GLN A 15 3.07 -21.50 -3.45
C GLN A 15 1.72 -21.69 -2.73
N LEU A 16 1.10 -20.58 -2.27
CA LEU A 16 -0.16 -20.55 -1.54
C LEU A 16 -1.13 -19.59 -2.25
N LYS A 17 -1.77 -20.07 -3.33
CA LYS A 17 -2.60 -19.23 -4.23
C LYS A 17 -3.75 -18.49 -3.53
N SER A 18 -4.27 -19.03 -2.43
CA SER A 18 -5.37 -18.45 -1.65
C SER A 18 -4.90 -17.68 -0.41
N ALA A 19 -3.60 -17.42 -0.28
CA ALA A 19 -3.06 -16.73 0.89
C ALA A 19 -3.63 -15.30 0.97
N THR A 20 -4.11 -14.95 2.16
CA THR A 20 -4.69 -13.62 2.45
C THR A 20 -3.87 -12.83 3.44
N ARG A 21 -3.26 -13.51 4.41
CA ARG A 21 -2.41 -12.89 5.43
C ARG A 21 -1.32 -13.85 5.87
N ILE A 22 -0.10 -13.50 5.55
CA ILE A 22 1.06 -14.35 5.75
C ILE A 22 1.95 -13.85 6.88
N GLY A 23 2.63 -14.78 7.54
CA GLY A 23 3.59 -14.48 8.59
C GLY A 23 4.47 -15.67 8.97
N SER A 24 5.58 -15.37 9.62
CA SER A 24 6.44 -16.40 10.22
C SER A 24 5.80 -17.03 11.45
N LEU A 25 6.34 -18.14 11.94
CA LEU A 25 5.92 -18.74 13.21
C LEU A 25 5.96 -17.73 14.37
N SER A 26 7.02 -16.93 14.48
CA SER A 26 7.13 -15.91 15.53
C SER A 26 6.07 -14.83 15.39
N PHE A 27 5.79 -14.37 14.16
CA PHE A 27 4.71 -13.42 13.91
C PHE A 27 3.36 -13.96 14.39
N TRP A 28 3.02 -15.20 14.06
CA TRP A 28 1.75 -15.79 14.47
C TRP A 28 1.66 -15.96 15.99
N HIS A 29 2.75 -16.38 16.62
CA HIS A 29 2.82 -16.48 18.08
C HIS A 29 2.59 -15.12 18.77
N GLU A 30 3.19 -14.04 18.28
CA GLU A 30 2.97 -12.68 18.78
C GLU A 30 1.51 -12.21 18.60
N GLN A 31 0.82 -12.73 17.58
CA GLN A 31 -0.61 -12.47 17.37
C GLN A 31 -1.52 -13.37 18.21
N GLY A 32 -0.96 -14.22 19.08
CA GLY A 32 -1.71 -15.18 19.88
C GLY A 32 -2.30 -16.32 19.05
N ARG A 33 -1.62 -16.69 17.96
CA ARG A 33 -1.97 -17.79 17.06
C ARG A 33 -0.83 -18.76 16.92
N SER A 34 -1.17 -20.01 16.60
CA SER A 34 -0.20 -21.08 16.32
C SER A 34 -0.49 -21.70 14.97
N VAL A 35 0.54 -22.05 14.23
CA VAL A 35 0.40 -22.87 13.02
C VAL A 35 -0.01 -24.27 13.45
N ARG A 36 -1.01 -24.85 12.76
CA ARG A 36 -1.45 -26.23 13.05
C ARG A 36 -0.33 -27.21 12.70
N ASP A 37 -0.22 -28.31 13.50
CA ASP A 37 0.86 -29.28 13.36
C ASP A 37 0.90 -29.92 11.97
N GLU A 38 -0.26 -30.22 11.39
CA GLU A 38 -0.40 -30.75 10.03
C GLU A 38 0.07 -29.76 8.94
N GLU A 39 0.09 -28.46 9.24
CA GLU A 39 0.50 -27.41 8.33
C GLU A 39 1.97 -27.00 8.45
N MET A 40 2.68 -27.48 9.45
CA MET A 40 4.08 -27.10 9.70
C MET A 40 5.02 -27.34 8.51
N LYS A 41 4.70 -28.32 7.64
CA LYS A 41 5.48 -28.62 6.43
C LYS A 41 4.97 -27.90 5.19
N ASN A 42 3.82 -27.25 5.27
CA ASN A 42 3.12 -26.63 4.15
C ASN A 42 3.33 -25.10 4.08
N GLY A 43 4.30 -24.57 4.80
CA GLY A 43 4.66 -23.15 4.74
C GLY A 43 5.28 -22.76 3.39
N ALA A 44 4.96 -21.56 2.93
CA ALA A 44 5.61 -20.97 1.76
C ALA A 44 7.08 -20.64 2.07
N LYS A 45 7.98 -21.05 1.17
CA LYS A 45 9.41 -20.76 1.28
C LYS A 45 9.70 -19.35 0.77
N VAL A 46 10.27 -18.52 1.62
CA VAL A 46 10.59 -17.13 1.33
C VAL A 46 12.02 -16.80 1.76
N PHE A 47 12.57 -15.74 1.19
CA PHE A 47 13.90 -15.25 1.56
C PHE A 47 13.81 -14.28 2.74
N VAL A 48 14.46 -14.61 3.86
CA VAL A 48 14.50 -13.77 5.06
C VAL A 48 15.93 -13.45 5.45
N PRO A 49 16.19 -12.28 6.06
CA PRO A 49 17.51 -11.99 6.58
C PRO A 49 17.88 -13.01 7.70
N PRO A 50 19.14 -13.42 7.81
CA PRO A 50 19.56 -14.32 8.87
C PRO A 50 19.40 -13.66 10.25
N ARG A 51 18.99 -14.44 11.26
CA ARG A 51 18.84 -13.93 12.65
C ARG A 51 20.15 -13.38 13.20
N ASN A 52 21.26 -13.96 12.84
CA ASN A 52 22.58 -13.48 13.23
C ASN A 52 23.07 -12.45 12.21
N LYS A 53 23.12 -11.18 12.65
CA LYS A 53 23.54 -10.04 11.81
C LYS A 53 24.99 -10.11 11.32
N LYS A 54 25.81 -11.05 11.81
CA LYS A 54 27.17 -11.29 11.28
C LYS A 54 27.15 -11.91 9.89
N TYR A 55 26.08 -12.62 9.54
CA TYR A 55 25.94 -13.20 8.20
C TYR A 55 25.26 -12.20 7.28
N ARG A 56 25.83 -12.02 6.09
CA ARG A 56 25.23 -11.23 5.01
C ARG A 56 24.42 -12.16 4.08
N GLY A 57 23.38 -11.60 3.46
CA GLY A 57 22.54 -12.32 2.51
C GLY A 57 21.21 -12.74 3.09
N TYR A 58 20.63 -13.80 2.52
CA TYR A 58 19.32 -14.29 2.88
C TYR A 58 19.35 -15.80 3.15
N ILE A 59 18.47 -16.25 4.02
CA ILE A 59 18.18 -17.67 4.27
C ILE A 59 16.76 -17.97 3.86
N VAL A 60 16.45 -19.22 3.60
CA VAL A 60 15.08 -19.67 3.36
C VAL A 60 14.36 -19.81 4.69
N GLY A 61 13.21 -19.13 4.80
CA GLY A 61 12.31 -19.22 5.94
C GLY A 61 10.93 -19.70 5.52
N ASP A 62 10.15 -20.18 6.47
CA ASP A 62 8.77 -20.60 6.26
C ASP A 62 7.80 -19.50 6.68
N TYR A 63 6.88 -19.15 5.77
CA TYR A 63 5.74 -18.29 6.03
C TYR A 63 4.45 -19.08 5.88
N TYR A 64 3.49 -18.79 6.73
CA TYR A 64 2.20 -19.46 6.78
C TYR A 64 1.08 -18.47 6.59
N ASP A 65 0.04 -18.87 5.88
CA ASP A 65 -1.19 -18.08 5.80
C ASP A 65 -2.02 -18.24 7.06
N ILE A 66 -2.88 -17.28 7.34
CA ILE A 66 -3.82 -17.30 8.46
C ILE A 66 -4.69 -18.55 8.45
N SER A 67 -5.08 -19.05 7.29
CA SER A 67 -5.87 -20.29 7.13
C SER A 67 -5.15 -21.53 7.65
N GLN A 68 -3.83 -21.50 7.76
CA GLN A 68 -2.99 -22.58 8.30
C GLN A 68 -2.80 -22.48 9.83
N THR A 69 -3.41 -21.47 10.46
CA THR A 69 -3.21 -21.17 11.88
C THR A 69 -4.50 -21.33 12.68
N THR A 70 -4.35 -21.54 13.99
CA THR A 70 -5.43 -21.53 14.98
C THR A 70 -5.11 -20.57 16.11
N GLY A 71 -6.11 -20.08 16.84
CA GLY A 71 -5.94 -19.18 17.98
C GLY A 71 -6.87 -17.98 17.93
N LYS A 72 -6.46 -16.87 18.56
CA LYS A 72 -7.28 -15.67 18.69
C LYS A 72 -7.63 -15.07 17.32
N PRO A 73 -8.84 -14.50 17.14
CA PRO A 73 -9.14 -13.67 15.98
C PRO A 73 -8.12 -12.55 15.86
N LEU A 74 -7.70 -12.24 14.64
CA LEU A 74 -6.87 -11.08 14.42
C LEU A 74 -7.68 -9.81 14.67
N ARG A 75 -7.03 -8.78 15.19
CA ARG A 75 -7.65 -7.46 15.26
C ARG A 75 -7.97 -7.01 13.84
N GLU A 76 -9.23 -6.66 13.62
CA GLU A 76 -9.62 -5.98 12.39
C GLU A 76 -8.91 -4.61 12.34
N ALA A 77 -8.54 -4.19 11.13
CA ALA A 77 -8.08 -2.82 10.94
C ALA A 77 -9.19 -1.86 11.40
N PRO A 78 -8.86 -0.79 12.13
CA PRO A 78 -9.84 0.20 12.50
C PRO A 78 -10.49 0.74 11.23
N ARG A 79 -11.83 0.73 11.18
CA ARG A 79 -12.58 1.43 10.15
C ARG A 79 -12.83 2.84 10.64
N LEU A 80 -12.43 3.82 9.87
CA LEU A 80 -12.75 5.20 10.13
C LEU A 80 -14.17 5.48 9.60
N SER A 81 -15.01 6.08 10.42
CA SER A 81 -16.29 6.61 9.95
C SER A 81 -16.06 7.87 9.11
N GLU A 82 -16.87 8.08 8.09
CA GLU A 82 -16.69 9.15 7.08
C GLU A 82 -16.49 10.56 7.66
N ASN A 83 -17.11 10.88 8.78
CA ASN A 83 -17.10 12.22 9.40
C ASN A 83 -16.83 12.15 10.91
N GLY A 84 -15.93 11.28 11.35
CA GLY A 84 -15.59 11.14 12.77
C GLY A 84 -14.29 11.85 13.15
N LYS A 85 -14.11 12.22 14.43
CA LYS A 85 -12.88 12.84 14.94
C LYS A 85 -11.60 12.10 14.52
N LYS A 86 -11.64 10.77 14.44
CA LYS A 86 -10.49 9.98 13.99
C LYS A 86 -10.20 10.14 12.49
N MET A 87 -11.24 10.35 11.68
CA MET A 87 -11.09 10.66 10.26
C MET A 87 -10.49 12.06 10.09
N GLU A 88 -10.99 13.04 10.81
CA GLU A 88 -10.43 14.39 10.83
C GLU A 88 -8.94 14.40 11.22
N GLU A 89 -8.57 13.63 12.27
CA GLU A 89 -7.16 13.47 12.66
C GLU A 89 -6.32 12.79 11.59
N ALA A 90 -6.86 11.76 10.93
CA ALA A 90 -6.18 11.06 9.85
C ALA A 90 -5.99 11.98 8.64
N LEU A 91 -7.02 12.76 8.29
CA LEU A 91 -6.97 13.72 7.20
C LEU A 91 -5.95 14.85 7.49
N LYS A 92 -5.93 15.39 8.71
CA LYS A 92 -4.91 16.37 9.12
C LYS A 92 -3.48 15.83 8.99
N ARG A 93 -3.27 14.56 9.33
CA ARG A 93 -1.97 13.91 9.12
C ARG A 93 -1.65 13.76 7.64
N LEU A 94 -2.63 13.40 6.82
CA LEU A 94 -2.43 13.24 5.39
C LEU A 94 -2.05 14.58 4.73
N PHE A 95 -2.66 15.70 5.14
CA PHE A 95 -2.28 17.04 4.69
C PHE A 95 -0.80 17.36 4.95
N TYR A 96 -0.22 16.88 6.04
CA TYR A 96 1.19 17.07 6.34
C TYR A 96 2.14 16.45 5.29
N TYR A 97 1.68 15.43 4.58
CA TYR A 97 2.47 14.73 3.57
C TYR A 97 2.29 15.27 2.14
N VAL A 98 1.44 16.29 1.95
CA VAL A 98 1.29 16.97 0.66
C VAL A 98 2.60 17.67 0.30
N PRO A 99 3.26 17.32 -0.83
CA PRO A 99 4.58 17.84 -1.17
C PRO A 99 4.56 19.20 -1.86
N VAL A 100 3.39 19.75 -2.15
CA VAL A 100 3.14 20.97 -2.91
C VAL A 100 2.18 21.88 -2.16
N PRO A 101 2.01 23.16 -2.55
CA PRO A 101 0.99 24.03 -1.95
C PRO A 101 -0.40 23.38 -2.01
N LEU A 102 -1.13 23.48 -0.89
CA LEU A 102 -2.51 23.01 -0.77
C LEU A 102 -3.45 24.22 -0.85
N VAL A 103 -4.45 24.13 -1.72
CA VAL A 103 -5.47 25.15 -1.94
C VAL A 103 -6.87 24.58 -1.74
N GLU A 104 -7.82 25.41 -1.31
CA GLU A 104 -9.23 25.04 -1.23
C GLU A 104 -9.96 25.54 -2.49
N ASP A 105 -10.72 24.65 -3.14
CA ASP A 105 -11.55 24.97 -4.29
C ASP A 105 -12.92 24.26 -4.14
N GLY A 106 -13.91 24.99 -3.63
CA GLY A 106 -15.27 24.48 -3.43
C GLY A 106 -16.09 24.31 -4.72
N GLU A 107 -15.61 24.78 -5.85
CA GLU A 107 -16.29 24.67 -7.16
C GLU A 107 -15.80 23.46 -7.98
N MET A 108 -14.69 22.86 -7.57
CA MET A 108 -14.13 21.69 -8.23
C MET A 108 -15.08 20.48 -8.15
N SER A 109 -15.20 19.72 -9.23
CA SER A 109 -16.07 18.53 -9.31
C SER A 109 -15.48 17.25 -8.71
N ALA A 110 -14.28 17.31 -8.09
CA ALA A 110 -13.59 16.20 -7.45
C ALA A 110 -13.26 16.56 -5.99
N PRO A 111 -13.15 15.55 -5.08
CA PRO A 111 -12.79 15.82 -3.69
C PRO A 111 -11.38 16.34 -3.47
N ALA A 112 -10.43 15.93 -4.34
CA ALA A 112 -9.06 16.45 -4.41
C ALA A 112 -8.52 16.29 -5.83
N TYR A 113 -7.57 17.13 -6.22
CA TYR A 113 -6.93 17.08 -7.53
C TYR A 113 -5.54 17.72 -7.48
N TYR A 114 -4.55 17.02 -8.02
CA TYR A 114 -3.20 17.55 -8.23
C TYR A 114 -3.09 18.20 -9.61
N ASP A 115 -2.84 19.49 -9.64
CA ASP A 115 -2.56 20.25 -10.86
C ASP A 115 -1.05 20.25 -11.13
N ALA A 116 -0.65 19.53 -12.16
CA ALA A 116 0.76 19.38 -12.54
C ALA A 116 1.34 20.64 -13.21
N GLU A 117 0.51 21.50 -13.77
CA GLU A 117 0.96 22.76 -14.41
C GLU A 117 1.21 23.83 -13.33
N ARG A 118 0.32 23.91 -12.34
CA ARG A 118 0.43 24.87 -11.24
C ARG A 118 1.30 24.38 -10.09
N LEU A 119 1.61 23.09 -10.07
CA LEU A 119 2.31 22.41 -8.97
C LEU A 119 1.61 22.63 -7.63
N GLU A 120 0.28 22.53 -7.63
CA GLU A 120 -0.55 22.67 -6.43
C GLU A 120 -1.54 21.51 -6.31
N LEU A 121 -2.03 21.26 -5.11
CA LEU A 121 -3.04 20.27 -4.84
C LEU A 121 -4.29 20.96 -4.30
N ALA A 122 -5.40 20.86 -5.02
CA ALA A 122 -6.68 21.43 -4.64
C ALA A 122 -7.51 20.40 -3.87
N VAL A 123 -8.25 20.88 -2.86
CA VAL A 123 -9.21 20.08 -2.07
C VAL A 123 -10.55 20.80 -2.08
N ASN A 124 -11.62 20.06 -2.32
CA ASN A 124 -12.97 20.57 -2.23
C ASN A 124 -13.60 20.24 -0.87
N PRO A 125 -13.79 21.23 0.02
CA PRO A 125 -14.31 21.01 1.36
C PRO A 125 -15.81 20.67 1.41
N THR A 126 -16.50 20.65 0.27
CA THR A 126 -17.94 20.29 0.21
C THR A 126 -18.18 18.78 0.20
N TYR A 127 -17.12 17.98 -0.04
CA TYR A 127 -17.16 16.53 0.06
C TYR A 127 -16.95 16.05 1.50
N SER A 128 -17.33 14.81 1.80
CA SER A 128 -17.07 14.21 3.10
C SER A 128 -15.56 14.00 3.35
N ASP A 129 -15.18 14.00 4.63
CA ASP A 129 -13.79 13.74 5.03
C ASP A 129 -13.24 12.41 4.47
N GLY A 130 -14.10 11.39 4.34
CA GLY A 130 -13.75 10.10 3.78
C GLY A 130 -13.46 10.16 2.28
N GLU A 131 -14.29 10.88 1.52
CA GLU A 131 -14.07 11.09 0.07
C GLU A 131 -12.81 11.93 -0.16
N ILE A 132 -12.63 12.99 0.63
CA ILE A 132 -11.41 13.81 0.57
C ILE A 132 -10.18 12.96 0.89
N PHE A 133 -10.22 12.14 1.95
CA PHE A 133 -9.11 11.27 2.31
C PHE A 133 -8.73 10.32 1.17
N ALA A 134 -9.71 9.65 0.57
CA ALA A 134 -9.49 8.68 -0.51
C ALA A 134 -8.87 9.34 -1.76
N ALA A 135 -9.44 10.47 -2.19
CA ALA A 135 -8.93 11.22 -3.32
C ALA A 135 -7.53 11.80 -3.04
N LEU A 136 -7.37 12.47 -1.89
CA LEU A 136 -6.11 13.10 -1.48
C LEU A 136 -4.95 12.10 -1.39
N ALA A 137 -5.21 10.87 -0.89
CA ALA A 137 -4.21 9.81 -0.83
C ALA A 137 -3.64 9.48 -2.22
N THR A 138 -4.48 9.46 -3.25
CA THR A 138 -4.09 9.23 -4.65
C THR A 138 -3.38 10.45 -5.24
N GLU A 139 -3.90 11.66 -4.97
CA GLU A 139 -3.34 12.89 -5.52
C GLU A 139 -1.97 13.24 -4.93
N ILE A 140 -1.71 12.91 -3.67
CA ILE A 140 -0.36 12.99 -3.08
C ILE A 140 0.61 12.04 -3.80
N ALA A 141 0.17 10.85 -4.21
CA ALA A 141 1.02 9.94 -4.98
C ALA A 141 1.37 10.53 -6.35
N TYR A 142 0.41 11.11 -7.06
CA TYR A 142 0.69 11.82 -8.32
C TYR A 142 1.72 12.94 -8.13
N ALA A 143 1.52 13.80 -7.13
CA ALA A 143 2.45 14.89 -6.84
C ALA A 143 3.86 14.38 -6.52
N ARG A 144 3.97 13.28 -5.78
CA ARG A 144 5.26 12.65 -5.45
C ARG A 144 5.94 12.00 -6.65
N PHE A 145 5.19 11.38 -7.55
CA PHE A 145 5.75 10.79 -8.78
C PHE A 145 6.24 11.88 -9.73
N HIS A 146 5.55 13.00 -9.80
CA HIS A 146 5.99 14.15 -10.56
C HIS A 146 7.30 14.74 -9.98
N ASP A 147 7.39 14.95 -8.67
CA ASP A 147 8.58 15.52 -8.00
C ASP A 147 9.79 14.56 -8.06
N LYS A 148 9.61 13.27 -7.75
CA LYS A 148 10.68 12.28 -7.77
C LYS A 148 11.37 12.13 -9.12
N GLY A 149 10.62 12.27 -10.22
CA GLY A 149 11.17 12.21 -11.56
C GLY A 149 11.92 13.47 -11.97
N ARG A 150 11.70 14.62 -11.28
CA ARG A 150 11.97 15.95 -11.84
C ARG A 150 11.57 15.99 -13.30
N ASN A 151 10.42 15.36 -13.56
CA ASN A 151 10.04 14.89 -14.86
C ASN A 151 9.37 16.07 -15.57
N GLN A 152 10.07 16.67 -16.49
CA GLN A 152 9.49 17.66 -17.41
C GLN A 152 8.32 17.10 -18.25
N TYR A 153 8.12 15.78 -18.18
CA TYR A 153 7.12 15.02 -18.94
C TYR A 153 6.24 14.18 -17.98
N PHE A 154 5.72 14.81 -16.93
CA PHE A 154 4.74 14.12 -16.10
C PHE A 154 3.50 13.77 -16.92
N ASP A 155 3.21 12.50 -17.03
CA ASP A 155 2.02 11.96 -17.68
C ASP A 155 1.14 11.31 -16.60
N ARG A 156 -0.01 11.94 -16.35
CA ARG A 156 -0.96 11.46 -15.34
C ARG A 156 -1.49 10.07 -15.68
N ASP A 157 -1.80 9.82 -16.96
CA ASP A 157 -2.37 8.54 -17.41
C ASP A 157 -1.34 7.42 -17.27
N ALA A 158 -0.09 7.68 -17.58
CA ALA A 158 1.01 6.73 -17.39
C ALA A 158 1.23 6.36 -15.92
N CYS A 159 1.00 7.29 -14.98
CA CYS A 159 1.14 7.08 -13.54
C CYS A 159 -0.15 6.62 -12.84
N ALA A 160 -1.28 6.52 -13.56
CA ALA A 160 -2.60 6.34 -12.94
C ALA A 160 -2.69 5.07 -12.10
N LEU A 161 -2.28 3.92 -12.65
CA LEU A 161 -2.31 2.64 -11.94
C LEU A 161 -1.50 2.67 -10.65
N ASP A 162 -0.32 3.29 -10.71
CA ASP A 162 0.60 3.38 -9.58
C ASP A 162 0.06 4.31 -8.49
N ALA A 163 -0.46 5.48 -8.87
CA ALA A 163 -1.05 6.43 -7.93
C ALA A 163 -2.32 5.89 -7.27
N GLU A 164 -3.22 5.27 -8.04
CA GLU A 164 -4.43 4.61 -7.54
C GLU A 164 -4.06 3.46 -6.58
N SER A 165 -3.01 2.70 -6.88
CA SER A 165 -2.53 1.61 -6.02
C SER A 165 -2.01 2.14 -4.68
N VAL A 166 -1.27 3.23 -4.67
CA VAL A 166 -0.80 3.90 -3.43
C VAL A 166 -2.00 4.40 -2.62
N GLY A 167 -2.94 5.09 -3.25
CA GLY A 167 -4.17 5.59 -2.63
C GLY A 167 -4.97 4.44 -1.99
N TYR A 168 -5.17 3.35 -2.74
CA TYR A 168 -5.85 2.16 -2.25
C TYR A 168 -5.15 1.53 -1.03
N LEU A 169 -3.82 1.39 -1.06
CA LEU A 169 -3.05 0.85 0.07
C LEU A 169 -3.22 1.71 1.33
N LEU A 170 -3.23 3.04 1.18
CA LEU A 170 -3.47 3.97 2.29
C LEU A 170 -4.89 3.82 2.83
N CYS A 171 -5.90 3.85 1.97
CA CYS A 171 -7.30 3.68 2.38
C CYS A 171 -7.50 2.36 3.12
N ARG A 172 -6.97 1.25 2.59
CA ARG A 172 -7.05 -0.07 3.25
C ARG A 172 -6.34 -0.10 4.60
N ARG A 173 -5.24 0.61 4.75
CA ARG A 173 -4.49 0.71 6.01
C ARG A 173 -5.29 1.44 7.08
N PHE A 174 -5.99 2.50 6.73
CA PHE A 174 -6.78 3.32 7.64
C PHE A 174 -8.25 2.88 7.74
N GLY A 175 -8.66 1.90 6.95
CA GLY A 175 -10.05 1.43 6.92
C GLY A 175 -11.02 2.43 6.32
N VAL A 176 -10.53 3.25 5.39
CA VAL A 176 -11.33 4.17 4.58
C VAL A 176 -11.85 3.43 3.36
N GLU A 177 -13.10 3.64 3.01
CA GLU A 177 -13.69 3.09 1.80
C GLU A 177 -13.16 3.83 0.57
N CYS A 178 -12.70 3.09 -0.43
CA CYS A 178 -12.21 3.64 -1.68
C CYS A 178 -12.38 2.63 -2.82
N PRO A 179 -12.45 3.10 -4.08
CA PRO A 179 -12.47 2.21 -5.24
C PRO A 179 -11.21 1.34 -5.30
N GLU A 180 -11.36 0.13 -5.77
CA GLU A 180 -10.20 -0.71 -6.11
C GLU A 180 -9.52 -0.17 -7.37
N PRO A 181 -8.18 -0.18 -7.43
CA PRO A 181 -7.45 0.26 -8.61
C PRO A 181 -7.84 -0.63 -9.80
N LYS A 182 -7.88 -0.02 -10.98
CA LYS A 182 -8.20 -0.72 -12.21
C LYS A 182 -7.03 -1.63 -12.60
N THR A 183 -7.10 -2.89 -12.20
CA THR A 183 -6.05 -3.88 -12.50
C THR A 183 -6.09 -4.41 -13.93
N GLN A 184 -7.11 -4.05 -14.73
CA GLN A 184 -7.13 -4.35 -16.16
C GLN A 184 -5.98 -3.62 -16.83
N GLY A 185 -5.13 -4.36 -17.55
CA GLY A 185 -3.98 -3.79 -18.23
C GLY A 185 -2.68 -3.74 -17.42
N VAL A 186 -2.67 -4.23 -16.16
CA VAL A 186 -1.42 -4.34 -15.37
C VAL A 186 -0.32 -5.05 -16.14
N GLY A 187 -0.66 -6.09 -16.91
CA GLY A 187 0.30 -6.80 -17.77
C GLY A 187 0.91 -5.88 -18.83
N GLN A 188 0.09 -5.03 -19.46
CA GLN A 188 0.56 -4.07 -20.47
C GLN A 188 1.38 -2.94 -19.83
N HIS A 189 0.94 -2.42 -18.68
CA HIS A 189 1.66 -1.36 -17.96
C HIS A 189 3.11 -1.73 -17.64
N TYR A 190 3.36 -2.99 -17.31
CA TYR A 190 4.70 -3.50 -16.99
C TYR A 190 5.30 -4.39 -18.10
N GLU A 191 4.75 -4.39 -19.33
CA GLU A 191 5.17 -5.31 -20.40
C GLU A 191 6.65 -5.10 -20.77
N ASP A 192 7.07 -3.86 -20.89
CA ASP A 192 8.43 -3.49 -21.28
C ASP A 192 9.43 -3.51 -20.11
N PHE A 193 8.96 -3.79 -18.88
CA PHE A 193 9.84 -3.83 -17.71
C PHE A 193 10.55 -5.19 -17.62
N GLU A 194 11.86 -5.15 -17.41
CA GLU A 194 12.59 -6.35 -17.01
C GLU A 194 12.07 -6.88 -15.65
N PRO A 195 12.20 -8.19 -15.37
CA PRO A 195 11.68 -8.77 -14.11
C PRO A 195 12.18 -8.07 -12.84
N GLY A 196 13.42 -7.57 -12.82
CA GLY A 196 13.98 -6.80 -11.73
C GLY A 196 13.27 -5.45 -11.55
N ASP A 197 13.09 -4.73 -12.65
CA ASP A 197 12.47 -3.40 -12.66
C ASP A 197 11.00 -3.44 -12.23
N ARG A 198 10.27 -4.52 -12.56
CA ARG A 198 8.89 -4.75 -12.08
C ARG A 198 8.85 -4.87 -10.56
N ILE A 199 9.78 -5.62 -9.97
CA ILE A 199 9.88 -5.76 -8.50
C ILE A 199 10.22 -4.43 -7.86
N ASP A 200 11.16 -3.69 -8.43
CA ASP A 200 11.58 -2.38 -7.92
C ASP A 200 10.46 -1.34 -8.00
N ALA A 201 9.70 -1.32 -9.10
CA ALA A 201 8.52 -0.46 -9.24
C ALA A 201 7.46 -0.76 -8.18
N LEU A 202 7.10 -2.02 -7.98
CA LEU A 202 6.14 -2.44 -6.97
C LEU A 202 6.64 -2.18 -5.52
N ASP A 203 7.94 -2.34 -5.25
CA ASP A 203 8.53 -1.98 -3.96
C ASP A 203 8.52 -0.46 -3.74
N GLU A 204 8.65 0.34 -4.80
CA GLU A 204 8.53 1.81 -4.73
C GLU A 204 7.11 2.26 -4.39
N LEU A 205 6.07 1.65 -4.98
CA LEU A 205 4.68 1.90 -4.60
C LEU A 205 4.45 1.62 -3.11
N ARG A 206 4.93 0.47 -2.65
CA ARG A 206 4.83 0.08 -1.25
C ARG A 206 5.57 1.04 -0.32
N LYS A 207 6.76 1.50 -0.71
CA LYS A 207 7.53 2.51 0.05
C LYS A 207 6.79 3.84 0.08
N THR A 208 6.27 4.29 -1.05
CA THR A 208 5.50 5.53 -1.15
C THR A 208 4.28 5.50 -0.24
N ALA A 209 3.49 4.43 -0.27
CA ALA A 209 2.36 4.25 0.63
C ALA A 209 2.76 4.21 2.11
N ARG A 210 3.90 3.60 2.45
CA ARG A 210 4.42 3.58 3.82
C ARG A 210 4.90 4.95 4.29
N ASP A 211 5.52 5.71 3.42
CA ASP A 211 6.12 7.00 3.75
C ASP A 211 5.06 8.13 3.87
N ILE A 212 3.86 7.90 3.34
CA ILE A 212 2.68 8.78 3.50
C ILE A 212 1.84 8.37 4.73
N GLY A 213 1.76 7.12 5.09
CA GLY A 213 0.90 6.56 6.14
C GLY A 213 1.70 5.82 7.19
#